data_508d245c9bea6071418e952f70dc857c
#
_entry.id   508d245c9bea6071418e952f70dc857c
#
_cell.length_a   1.000
_cell.length_b   1.000
_cell.length_c   1.000
_cell.angle_alpha   90.00
_cell.angle_beta   90.00
_cell.angle_gamma   90.00
#
_symmetry.space_group_name_H-M   'P 1'
#
loop_
_entity.id
_entity.type
_entity.pdbx_description
1 polymer ?
#
loop_
_entity_poly.entity_id
_entity_poly.type
_entity_poly.pdbx_seq_one_letter_code
_entity_poly.pdbx_strand_id
1 'polypeptide(L)'
;MREGWETILDFESDLCVIGTYGSCEEALEENQLGKSDVLLLDIELPGIHGTEGVKIFKEKYPKLITLMVTMHDENEKIFTALRNGAVGYLLKKTSPQELIEAIKVAVDGGSPMSPNIARKVISSFQKKRDLDVNLSDMEQDILKELASGLSYKAIAEKIFLSVDGVRYHIRNIYQKLEAKNRAEAVAKGISYNLIKS
;
A
#
# COMPACT_ATOMS: atom_id res chain seq x y z
N MET A 1 -23.75 -0.42 -11.94
CA MET A 1 -22.53 -1.25 -12.04
C MET A 1 -22.59 -2.46 -11.10
N ARG A 2 -22.99 -2.32 -9.81
CA ARG A 2 -23.21 -3.45 -8.90
C ARG A 2 -24.17 -4.49 -9.45
N GLU A 3 -25.38 -4.08 -9.86
CA GLU A 3 -26.39 -4.94 -10.49
C GLU A 3 -25.87 -5.69 -11.72
N GLY A 4 -25.00 -5.06 -12.51
CA GLY A 4 -24.38 -5.72 -13.66
C GLY A 4 -23.41 -6.85 -13.26
N TRP A 5 -22.61 -6.64 -12.21
CA TRP A 5 -21.73 -7.68 -11.70
C TRP A 5 -22.51 -8.82 -11.03
N GLU A 6 -23.53 -8.49 -10.25
CA GLU A 6 -24.43 -9.47 -9.65
C GLU A 6 -25.04 -10.38 -10.72
N THR A 7 -25.64 -9.79 -11.77
CA THR A 7 -26.21 -10.55 -12.88
C THR A 7 -25.19 -11.48 -13.55
N ILE A 8 -23.96 -10.99 -13.78
CA ILE A 8 -22.92 -11.77 -14.46
C ILE A 8 -22.43 -12.92 -13.58
N LEU A 9 -22.22 -12.68 -12.29
CA LEU A 9 -21.73 -13.69 -11.36
C LEU A 9 -22.77 -14.77 -11.08
N ASP A 10 -24.06 -14.42 -11.03
CA ASP A 10 -25.14 -15.37 -10.82
C ASP A 10 -25.38 -16.32 -12.02
N PHE A 11 -24.85 -15.99 -13.21
CA PHE A 11 -24.88 -16.92 -14.35
C PHE A 11 -23.85 -18.04 -14.24
N GLU A 12 -22.83 -17.89 -13.36
CA GLU A 12 -21.82 -18.91 -13.14
C GLU A 12 -22.32 -19.95 -12.12
N SER A 13 -22.34 -21.21 -12.50
CA SER A 13 -22.85 -22.32 -11.66
C SER A 13 -22.08 -22.49 -10.34
N ASP A 14 -20.83 -22.05 -10.31
CA ASP A 14 -19.90 -22.21 -9.19
C ASP A 14 -19.86 -20.98 -8.27
N LEU A 15 -20.62 -19.93 -8.58
CA LEU A 15 -20.68 -18.68 -7.83
C LEU A 15 -22.12 -18.40 -7.38
N CYS A 16 -22.25 -17.74 -6.24
CA CYS A 16 -23.52 -17.28 -5.71
C CYS A 16 -23.32 -15.93 -5.04
N VAL A 17 -24.02 -14.91 -5.51
CA VAL A 17 -24.00 -13.59 -4.89
C VAL A 17 -24.94 -13.59 -3.69
N ILE A 18 -24.39 -13.47 -2.49
CA ILE A 18 -25.17 -13.51 -1.24
C ILE A 18 -25.53 -12.14 -0.69
N GLY A 19 -25.00 -11.07 -1.29
CA GLY A 19 -25.34 -9.69 -0.92
C GLY A 19 -24.58 -8.66 -1.75
N THR A 20 -25.23 -7.49 -1.91
CA THR A 20 -24.66 -6.30 -2.56
C THR A 20 -24.94 -5.08 -1.70
N TYR A 21 -23.90 -4.27 -1.45
CA TYR A 21 -23.93 -3.17 -0.48
C TYR A 21 -23.50 -1.85 -1.10
N GLY A 22 -24.05 -0.74 -0.59
CA GLY A 22 -23.75 0.61 -1.05
C GLY A 22 -22.54 1.22 -0.37
N SER A 23 -22.19 0.74 0.82
CA SER A 23 -21.08 1.23 1.63
C SER A 23 -20.46 0.11 2.46
N CYS A 24 -19.30 0.36 3.05
CA CYS A 24 -18.68 -0.57 3.99
C CYS A 24 -19.52 -0.72 5.27
N GLU A 25 -20.16 0.35 5.71
CA GLU A 25 -21.01 0.40 6.92
C GLU A 25 -22.22 -0.53 6.74
N GLU A 26 -22.92 -0.41 5.62
CA GLU A 26 -24.05 -1.27 5.28
C GLU A 26 -23.65 -2.76 5.28
N ALA A 27 -22.50 -3.08 4.68
CA ALA A 27 -21.97 -4.44 4.64
C ALA A 27 -21.57 -4.96 6.04
N LEU A 28 -21.18 -4.07 6.96
CA LEU A 28 -20.80 -4.42 8.33
C LEU A 28 -22.01 -4.67 9.23
N GLU A 29 -23.13 -3.98 8.97
CA GLU A 29 -24.39 -4.14 9.70
C GLU A 29 -25.07 -5.46 9.36
N GLU A 30 -25.00 -5.89 8.12
CA GLU A 30 -25.55 -7.17 7.68
C GLU A 30 -24.58 -8.33 7.98
N ASN A 31 -25.02 -9.32 8.74
CA ASN A 31 -24.19 -10.47 9.18
C ASN A 31 -23.92 -11.51 8.05
N GLN A 32 -24.10 -11.13 6.79
CA GLN A 32 -23.93 -12.03 5.63
C GLN A 32 -22.45 -12.25 5.28
N LEU A 33 -21.59 -11.24 5.48
CA LEU A 33 -20.16 -11.33 5.15
C LEU A 33 -19.43 -12.48 5.87
N GLY A 34 -19.88 -12.88 7.04
CA GLY A 34 -19.33 -14.04 7.75
C GLY A 34 -19.59 -15.39 7.05
N LYS A 35 -20.46 -15.42 6.04
CA LYS A 35 -20.80 -16.59 5.23
C LYS A 35 -20.21 -16.51 3.81
N SER A 36 -19.59 -15.36 3.46
CA SER A 36 -18.96 -15.15 2.17
C SER A 36 -17.55 -15.71 2.16
N ASP A 37 -17.16 -16.30 1.05
CA ASP A 37 -15.76 -16.66 0.79
C ASP A 37 -15.00 -15.47 0.22
N VAL A 38 -15.63 -14.68 -0.66
CA VAL A 38 -15.02 -13.56 -1.38
C VAL A 38 -15.84 -12.29 -1.25
N LEU A 39 -15.16 -11.16 -1.05
CA LEU A 39 -15.70 -9.80 -1.11
C LEU A 39 -15.06 -9.05 -2.28
N LEU A 40 -15.87 -8.56 -3.21
CA LEU A 40 -15.46 -7.59 -4.21
C LEU A 40 -15.67 -6.18 -3.65
N LEU A 41 -14.61 -5.40 -3.53
CA LEU A 41 -14.63 -4.11 -2.85
C LEU A 41 -14.12 -2.98 -3.76
N ASP A 42 -14.91 -1.94 -3.91
CA ASP A 42 -14.45 -0.71 -4.56
C ASP A 42 -13.74 0.20 -3.54
N ILE A 43 -12.86 1.06 -4.03
CA ILE A 43 -12.21 2.10 -3.22
C ILE A 43 -13.16 3.26 -2.96
N GLU A 44 -13.87 3.71 -4.00
CA GLU A 44 -14.79 4.86 -3.91
C GLU A 44 -16.16 4.43 -3.43
N LEU A 45 -16.29 4.36 -2.14
CA LEU A 45 -17.56 4.15 -1.45
C LEU A 45 -17.88 5.35 -0.57
N PRO A 46 -19.16 5.66 -0.36
CA PRO A 46 -19.56 6.65 0.64
C PRO A 46 -19.17 6.18 2.04
N GLY A 47 -18.84 7.12 2.93
CA GLY A 47 -18.40 6.81 4.29
C GLY A 47 -16.98 6.28 4.33
N ILE A 48 -16.81 5.06 4.82
CA ILE A 48 -15.50 4.38 4.91
C ILE A 48 -14.97 4.04 3.53
N HIS A 49 -13.80 4.58 3.17
CA HIS A 49 -13.14 4.23 1.91
C HIS A 49 -12.77 2.75 1.85
N GLY A 50 -12.91 2.12 0.66
CA GLY A 50 -12.65 0.69 0.49
C GLY A 50 -11.25 0.25 0.93
N THR A 51 -10.22 1.09 0.78
CA THR A 51 -8.87 0.78 1.28
C THR A 51 -8.79 0.63 2.80
N GLU A 52 -9.57 1.41 3.54
CA GLU A 52 -9.73 1.27 5.00
C GLU A 52 -10.66 0.10 5.33
N GLY A 53 -11.75 -0.05 4.57
CA GLY A 53 -12.68 -1.16 4.66
C GLY A 53 -12.01 -2.52 4.64
N VAL A 54 -11.01 -2.71 3.75
CA VAL A 54 -10.21 -3.96 3.69
C VAL A 54 -9.67 -4.35 5.06
N LYS A 55 -9.07 -3.39 5.79
CA LYS A 55 -8.52 -3.65 7.13
C LYS A 55 -9.59 -4.07 8.11
N ILE A 56 -10.71 -3.35 8.14
CA ILE A 56 -11.85 -3.62 9.04
C ILE A 56 -12.43 -5.01 8.75
N PHE A 57 -12.66 -5.33 7.47
CA PHE A 57 -13.17 -6.64 7.08
C PHE A 57 -12.20 -7.76 7.42
N LYS A 58 -10.90 -7.56 7.21
CA LYS A 58 -9.88 -8.55 7.56
C LYS A 58 -9.78 -8.82 9.05
N GLU A 59 -9.94 -7.79 9.88
CA GLU A 59 -9.96 -7.93 11.34
C GLU A 59 -11.24 -8.65 11.82
N LYS A 60 -12.40 -8.30 11.26
CA LYS A 60 -13.69 -8.88 11.66
C LYS A 60 -13.94 -10.27 11.07
N TYR A 61 -13.47 -10.51 9.83
CA TYR A 61 -13.64 -11.74 9.07
C TYR A 61 -12.30 -12.25 8.51
N PRO A 62 -11.42 -12.85 9.31
CA PRO A 62 -10.05 -13.19 8.90
C PRO A 62 -9.94 -14.15 7.71
N LYS A 63 -10.98 -14.94 7.46
CA LYS A 63 -11.05 -15.90 6.34
C LYS A 63 -11.58 -15.29 5.05
N LEU A 64 -12.24 -14.12 5.12
CA LEU A 64 -12.81 -13.45 3.96
C LEU A 64 -11.72 -13.01 3.00
N ILE A 65 -11.81 -13.45 1.76
CA ILE A 65 -10.91 -13.07 0.67
C ILE A 65 -11.40 -11.76 0.09
N THR A 66 -10.63 -10.66 0.21
CA THR A 66 -11.02 -9.37 -0.34
C THR A 66 -10.27 -9.08 -1.62
N LEU A 67 -11.01 -8.87 -2.72
CA LEU A 67 -10.51 -8.42 -4.01
C LEU A 67 -10.95 -6.98 -4.25
N MET A 68 -9.98 -6.11 -4.51
CA MET A 68 -10.29 -4.75 -4.96
C MET A 68 -10.74 -4.74 -6.41
N VAL A 69 -11.87 -4.06 -6.71
CA VAL A 69 -12.38 -3.87 -8.07
C VAL A 69 -12.73 -2.40 -8.24
N THR A 70 -11.84 -1.62 -8.85
CA THR A 70 -11.90 -0.16 -8.84
C THR A 70 -11.43 0.48 -10.14
N MET A 71 -11.74 1.77 -10.34
CA MET A 71 -11.18 2.57 -11.44
C MET A 71 -9.76 3.08 -11.12
N HIS A 72 -9.35 3.04 -9.86
CA HIS A 72 -8.11 3.63 -9.38
C HIS A 72 -6.90 2.73 -9.62
N ASP A 73 -5.83 3.32 -10.14
CA ASP A 73 -4.57 2.64 -10.39
C ASP A 73 -3.35 3.40 -9.83
N GLU A 74 -3.58 4.36 -8.93
CA GLU A 74 -2.52 5.09 -8.24
C GLU A 74 -1.76 4.18 -7.26
N ASN A 75 -0.44 4.31 -7.28
CA ASN A 75 0.45 3.44 -6.49
C ASN A 75 0.08 3.44 -5.00
N GLU A 76 -0.21 4.61 -4.42
CA GLU A 76 -0.53 4.74 -3.00
C GLU A 76 -1.76 3.91 -2.62
N LYS A 77 -2.84 3.99 -3.41
CA LYS A 77 -4.08 3.23 -3.17
C LYS A 77 -3.87 1.72 -3.30
N ILE A 78 -3.12 1.31 -4.34
CA ILE A 78 -2.77 -0.11 -4.56
C ILE A 78 -2.03 -0.66 -3.34
N PHE A 79 -0.94 0.00 -2.93
CA PHE A 79 -0.12 -0.50 -1.82
C PHE A 79 -0.83 -0.43 -0.47
N THR A 80 -1.69 0.57 -0.26
CA THR A 80 -2.50 0.66 0.96
C THR A 80 -3.49 -0.49 1.03
N ALA A 81 -4.21 -0.79 -0.04
CA ALA A 81 -5.15 -1.91 -0.09
C ALA A 81 -4.47 -3.26 0.16
N LEU A 82 -3.35 -3.53 -0.53
CA LEU A 82 -2.59 -4.78 -0.37
C LEU A 82 -2.01 -4.93 1.05
N ARG A 83 -1.45 -3.86 1.63
CA ARG A 83 -0.95 -3.86 3.01
C ARG A 83 -2.06 -4.09 4.03
N ASN A 84 -3.25 -3.61 3.77
CA ASN A 84 -4.42 -3.78 4.64
C ASN A 84 -5.04 -5.18 4.51
N GLY A 85 -4.57 -6.01 3.58
CA GLY A 85 -4.96 -7.41 3.45
C GLY A 85 -5.81 -7.76 2.23
N ALA A 86 -5.93 -6.87 1.24
CA ALA A 86 -6.51 -7.26 -0.04
C ALA A 86 -5.64 -8.34 -0.70
N VAL A 87 -6.27 -9.41 -1.17
CA VAL A 87 -5.59 -10.55 -1.80
C VAL A 87 -5.31 -10.27 -3.27
N GLY A 88 -6.16 -9.46 -3.92
CA GLY A 88 -5.99 -9.10 -5.32
C GLY A 88 -6.48 -7.70 -5.62
N TYR A 89 -6.15 -7.22 -6.83
CA TYR A 89 -6.48 -5.87 -7.26
C TYR A 89 -6.78 -5.82 -8.76
N LEU A 90 -8.01 -5.56 -9.11
CA LEU A 90 -8.52 -5.53 -10.47
C LEU A 90 -9.02 -4.14 -10.84
N LEU A 91 -8.88 -3.77 -12.09
CA LEU A 91 -9.48 -2.55 -12.60
C LEU A 91 -10.89 -2.83 -13.10
N LYS A 92 -11.83 -1.90 -12.92
CA LYS A 92 -13.24 -2.01 -13.38
C LYS A 92 -13.38 -2.20 -14.90
N LYS A 93 -12.32 -1.99 -15.69
CA LYS A 93 -12.25 -2.31 -17.12
C LYS A 93 -11.95 -3.79 -17.42
N THR A 94 -11.67 -4.58 -16.39
CA THR A 94 -11.49 -6.04 -16.50
C THR A 94 -12.78 -6.65 -17.04
N SER A 95 -12.67 -7.59 -17.97
CA SER A 95 -13.84 -8.27 -18.56
C SER A 95 -14.54 -9.15 -17.53
N PRO A 96 -15.83 -9.49 -17.74
CA PRO A 96 -16.55 -10.41 -16.86
C PRO A 96 -15.84 -11.75 -16.66
N GLN A 97 -15.33 -12.34 -17.72
CA GLN A 97 -14.61 -13.61 -17.69
C GLN A 97 -13.34 -13.53 -16.87
N GLU A 98 -12.56 -12.45 -17.02
CA GLU A 98 -11.35 -12.21 -16.22
C GLU A 98 -11.69 -11.99 -14.74
N LEU A 99 -12.82 -11.37 -14.40
CA LEU A 99 -13.27 -11.23 -13.01
C LEU A 99 -13.62 -12.58 -12.39
N ILE A 100 -14.38 -13.40 -13.10
CA ILE A 100 -14.77 -14.76 -12.66
C ILE A 100 -13.50 -15.60 -12.42
N GLU A 101 -12.57 -15.58 -13.36
CA GLU A 101 -11.29 -16.29 -13.21
C GLU A 101 -10.49 -15.77 -12.01
N ALA A 102 -10.45 -14.46 -11.83
CA ALA A 102 -9.78 -13.86 -10.69
C ALA A 102 -10.39 -14.29 -9.34
N ILE A 103 -11.71 -14.42 -9.25
CA ILE A 103 -12.38 -14.95 -8.05
C ILE A 103 -11.92 -16.39 -7.79
N LYS A 104 -11.95 -17.25 -8.81
CA LYS A 104 -11.52 -18.66 -8.70
C LYS A 104 -10.05 -18.76 -8.28
N VAL A 105 -9.17 -18.00 -8.93
CA VAL A 105 -7.73 -17.93 -8.57
C VAL A 105 -7.53 -17.49 -7.12
N ALA A 106 -8.31 -16.52 -6.64
CA ALA A 106 -8.18 -16.04 -5.26
C ALA A 106 -8.65 -17.08 -4.24
N VAL A 107 -9.72 -17.82 -4.54
CA VAL A 107 -10.21 -18.93 -3.69
C VAL A 107 -9.18 -20.05 -3.61
N ASP A 108 -8.46 -20.32 -4.71
CA ASP A 108 -7.37 -21.31 -4.76
C ASP A 108 -6.06 -20.81 -4.10
N GLY A 109 -6.10 -19.65 -3.46
CA GLY A 109 -4.95 -19.09 -2.73
C GLY A 109 -4.00 -18.23 -3.58
N GLY A 110 -4.36 -17.92 -4.84
CA GLY A 110 -3.61 -17.01 -5.69
C GLY A 110 -3.87 -15.54 -5.38
N SER A 111 -3.16 -14.67 -6.08
CA SER A 111 -3.23 -13.20 -5.90
C SER A 111 -3.49 -12.51 -7.25
N PRO A 112 -4.74 -12.52 -7.74
CA PRO A 112 -5.06 -12.00 -9.06
C PRO A 112 -4.87 -10.49 -9.13
N MET A 113 -4.24 -10.05 -10.21
CA MET A 113 -4.02 -8.62 -10.47
C MET A 113 -4.16 -8.33 -11.95
N SER A 114 -4.80 -7.21 -12.29
CA SER A 114 -4.75 -6.72 -13.68
C SER A 114 -3.29 -6.49 -14.10
N PRO A 115 -2.89 -6.73 -15.36
CA PRO A 115 -1.49 -6.69 -15.80
C PRO A 115 -0.75 -5.38 -15.44
N ASN A 116 -1.44 -4.24 -15.54
CA ASN A 116 -0.87 -2.94 -15.17
C ASN A 116 -0.60 -2.83 -13.66
N ILE A 117 -1.47 -3.40 -12.84
CA ILE A 117 -1.31 -3.42 -11.38
C ILE A 117 -0.14 -4.31 -10.98
N ALA A 118 -0.07 -5.52 -11.53
CA ALA A 118 1.04 -6.44 -11.30
C ALA A 118 2.40 -5.79 -11.65
N ARG A 119 2.47 -5.08 -12.78
CA ARG A 119 3.68 -4.33 -13.18
C ARG A 119 4.05 -3.25 -12.17
N LYS A 120 3.07 -2.47 -11.67
CA LYS A 120 3.31 -1.44 -10.64
C LYS A 120 3.83 -2.03 -9.34
N VAL A 121 3.26 -3.17 -8.91
CA VAL A 121 3.71 -3.89 -7.71
C VAL A 121 5.15 -4.36 -7.88
N ILE A 122 5.48 -5.03 -9.00
CA ILE A 122 6.85 -5.49 -9.29
C ILE A 122 7.83 -4.32 -9.36
N SER A 123 7.47 -3.24 -10.07
CA SER A 123 8.31 -2.05 -10.21
C SER A 123 8.63 -1.38 -8.87
N SER A 124 7.74 -1.47 -7.89
CA SER A 124 7.98 -0.90 -6.56
C SER A 124 9.09 -1.65 -5.81
N PHE A 125 9.17 -2.96 -6.00
CA PHE A 125 10.26 -3.76 -5.43
C PHE A 125 11.59 -3.49 -6.14
N GLN A 126 11.57 -3.23 -7.43
CA GLN A 126 12.76 -2.86 -8.21
C GLN A 126 13.27 -1.48 -7.79
N LYS A 127 12.39 -0.46 -7.70
CA LYS A 127 12.78 0.87 -7.20
C LYS A 127 13.40 0.86 -5.81
N LYS A 128 13.02 -0.08 -4.93
CA LYS A 128 13.71 -0.27 -3.63
C LYS A 128 15.12 -0.86 -3.78
N ARG A 129 15.42 -1.59 -4.87
CA ARG A 129 16.76 -2.13 -5.16
C ARG A 129 17.68 -1.11 -5.83
N ASP A 130 17.12 -0.20 -6.64
CA ASP A 130 17.92 0.81 -7.34
C ASP A 130 18.33 1.99 -6.44
N LEU A 131 17.74 2.11 -5.26
CA LEU A 131 18.17 3.01 -4.20
C LEU A 131 19.07 2.23 -3.21
N ASP A 132 20.16 1.68 -3.71
CA ASP A 132 21.31 1.31 -2.88
C ASP A 132 21.98 2.62 -2.39
N VAL A 133 21.20 3.39 -1.60
CA VAL A 133 21.68 4.59 -0.95
C VAL A 133 22.64 4.16 0.14
N ASN A 134 23.89 3.98 -0.25
CA ASN A 134 24.95 3.59 0.66
C ASN A 134 25.42 4.85 1.41
N LEU A 135 24.75 5.15 2.52
CA LEU A 135 25.24 6.14 3.48
C LEU A 135 26.39 5.49 4.28
N SER A 136 27.50 6.21 4.44
CA SER A 136 28.55 5.81 5.39
C SER A 136 28.00 5.82 6.81
N ASP A 137 28.67 5.12 7.74
CA ASP A 137 28.28 5.09 9.16
C ASP A 137 28.14 6.51 9.73
N MET A 138 29.07 7.40 9.39
CA MET A 138 29.03 8.80 9.76
C MET A 138 27.82 9.54 9.20
N GLU A 139 27.45 9.30 7.95
CA GLU A 139 26.27 9.90 7.32
C GLU A 139 24.98 9.38 7.94
N GLN A 140 24.92 8.09 8.31
CA GLN A 140 23.78 7.52 9.02
C GLN A 140 23.62 8.14 10.42
N ASP A 141 24.70 8.30 11.15
CA ASP A 141 24.67 8.91 12.48
C ASP A 141 24.22 10.39 12.40
N ILE A 142 24.76 11.15 11.44
CA ILE A 142 24.31 12.53 11.21
C ILE A 142 22.83 12.57 10.83
N LEU A 143 22.34 11.65 10.00
CA LEU A 143 20.93 11.61 9.60
C LEU A 143 20.01 11.27 10.78
N LYS A 144 20.43 10.39 11.69
CA LYS A 144 19.71 10.12 12.96
C LYS A 144 19.60 11.37 13.82
N GLU A 145 20.70 12.10 13.98
CA GLU A 145 20.71 13.33 14.78
C GLU A 145 19.92 14.47 14.13
N LEU A 146 19.88 14.50 12.80
CA LEU A 146 18.96 15.38 12.07
C LEU A 146 17.50 15.00 12.37
N ALA A 147 17.15 13.72 12.37
CA ALA A 147 15.80 13.24 12.68
C ALA A 147 15.38 13.61 14.10
N SER A 148 16.32 13.57 15.06
CA SER A 148 16.11 13.98 16.46
C SER A 148 15.95 15.50 16.67
N GLY A 149 16.01 16.29 15.61
CA GLY A 149 15.78 17.74 15.70
C GLY A 149 17.00 18.60 16.08
N LEU A 150 18.18 18.01 16.26
CA LEU A 150 19.38 18.73 16.69
C LEU A 150 19.85 19.77 15.65
N SER A 151 20.40 20.88 16.14
CA SER A 151 21.07 21.87 15.28
C SER A 151 22.40 21.33 14.77
N TYR A 152 22.91 21.87 13.66
CA TYR A 152 24.22 21.47 13.11
C TYR A 152 25.37 21.64 14.11
N LYS A 153 25.28 22.66 14.97
CA LYS A 153 26.26 22.89 16.04
C LYS A 153 26.20 21.79 17.10
N ALA A 154 24.99 21.43 17.55
CA ALA A 154 24.78 20.36 18.53
C ALA A 154 25.21 18.98 17.96
N ILE A 155 24.95 18.74 16.67
CA ILE A 155 25.45 17.53 15.98
C ILE A 155 26.97 17.51 15.99
N ALA A 156 27.61 18.62 15.60
CA ALA A 156 29.09 18.74 15.56
C ALA A 156 29.71 18.44 16.91
N GLU A 157 29.16 18.98 17.99
CA GLU A 157 29.63 18.71 19.38
C GLU A 157 29.45 17.24 19.76
N LYS A 158 28.29 16.65 19.40
CA LYS A 158 27.96 15.25 19.78
C LYS A 158 28.81 14.21 19.07
N ILE A 159 29.15 14.43 17.79
CA ILE A 159 29.92 13.49 16.96
C ILE A 159 31.41 13.87 16.80
N PHE A 160 31.86 14.87 17.55
CA PHE A 160 33.25 15.35 17.56
C PHE A 160 33.76 15.80 16.19
N LEU A 161 32.92 16.51 15.42
CA LEU A 161 33.28 17.15 14.16
C LEU A 161 33.18 18.67 14.22
N SER A 162 33.79 19.34 13.25
CA SER A 162 33.53 20.75 13.03
C SER A 162 32.13 20.96 12.42
N VAL A 163 31.54 22.15 12.63
CA VAL A 163 30.25 22.47 12.02
C VAL A 163 30.31 22.39 10.48
N ASP A 164 31.44 22.75 9.89
CA ASP A 164 31.64 22.66 8.44
C ASP A 164 31.78 21.21 7.97
N GLY A 165 32.40 20.34 8.78
CA GLY A 165 32.41 18.89 8.54
C GLY A 165 30.99 18.31 8.54
N VAL A 166 30.14 18.70 9.51
CA VAL A 166 28.72 18.30 9.53
C VAL A 166 27.98 18.80 8.29
N ARG A 167 28.20 20.05 7.90
CA ARG A 167 27.58 20.62 6.66
C ARG A 167 28.01 19.86 5.40
N TYR A 168 29.26 19.45 5.32
CA TYR A 168 29.76 18.63 4.22
C TYR A 168 29.01 17.29 4.13
N HIS A 169 28.92 16.56 5.23
CA HIS A 169 28.20 15.29 5.27
C HIS A 169 26.70 15.45 4.99
N ILE A 170 26.05 16.50 5.50
CA ILE A 170 24.64 16.80 5.22
C ILE A 170 24.41 17.02 3.73
N ARG A 171 25.32 17.74 3.05
CA ARG A 171 25.24 17.93 1.60
C ARG A 171 25.33 16.60 0.86
N ASN A 172 26.23 15.73 1.25
CA ASN A 172 26.36 14.40 0.66
C ASN A 172 25.12 13.54 0.93
N ILE A 173 24.57 13.57 2.14
CA ILE A 173 23.31 12.91 2.50
C ILE A 173 22.17 13.40 1.58
N TYR A 174 22.03 14.72 1.42
CA TYR A 174 20.98 15.29 0.56
C TYR A 174 21.15 14.86 -0.91
N GLN A 175 22.37 14.83 -1.39
CA GLN A 175 22.68 14.36 -2.75
C GLN A 175 22.36 12.88 -2.91
N LYS A 176 22.82 12.02 -1.98
CA LYS A 176 22.59 10.57 -2.03
C LYS A 176 21.10 10.22 -1.87
N LEU A 177 20.37 10.96 -1.04
CA LEU A 177 18.94 10.80 -0.84
C LEU A 177 18.10 11.58 -1.87
N GLU A 178 18.72 12.35 -2.78
CA GLU A 178 18.03 13.28 -3.70
C GLU A 178 17.05 14.19 -2.94
N ALA A 179 17.41 14.64 -1.75
CA ALA A 179 16.58 15.47 -0.89
C ALA A 179 16.94 16.95 -1.03
N LYS A 180 15.93 17.82 -1.03
CA LYS A 180 16.10 19.28 -1.18
C LYS A 180 16.25 20.01 0.15
N ASN A 181 15.85 19.37 1.25
CA ASN A 181 15.87 19.96 2.58
C ASN A 181 15.90 18.87 3.67
N ARG A 182 16.06 19.31 4.94
CA ARG A 182 16.12 18.44 6.11
C ARG A 182 14.89 17.55 6.25
N ALA A 183 13.69 18.10 6.11
CA ALA A 183 12.46 17.36 6.30
C ALA A 183 12.34 16.22 5.27
N GLU A 184 12.68 16.51 4.01
CA GLU A 184 12.69 15.53 2.94
C GLU A 184 13.77 14.45 3.15
N ALA A 185 14.96 14.82 3.61
CA ALA A 185 16.04 13.87 3.89
C ALA A 185 15.66 12.92 5.02
N VAL A 186 15.09 13.43 6.11
CA VAL A 186 14.60 12.61 7.24
C VAL A 186 13.45 11.68 6.80
N ALA A 187 12.46 12.20 6.06
CA ALA A 187 11.36 11.40 5.55
C ALA A 187 11.85 10.24 4.65
N LYS A 188 12.79 10.52 3.74
CA LYS A 188 13.41 9.49 2.88
C LYS A 188 14.27 8.51 3.70
N GLY A 189 15.02 8.99 4.69
CA GLY A 189 15.80 8.15 5.59
C GLY A 189 14.95 7.13 6.35
N ILE A 190 13.79 7.54 6.83
CA ILE A 190 12.80 6.65 7.47
C ILE A 190 12.19 5.70 6.43
N SER A 191 11.76 6.19 5.27
CA SER A 191 11.11 5.37 4.24
C SER A 191 12.03 4.30 3.64
N TYR A 192 13.34 4.55 3.62
CA TYR A 192 14.37 3.61 3.16
C TYR A 192 14.94 2.73 4.28
N ASN A 193 14.39 2.82 5.50
CA ASN A 193 14.87 2.12 6.69
C ASN A 193 16.35 2.37 7.02
N LEU A 194 16.89 3.53 6.65
CA LEU A 194 18.24 3.95 6.99
C LEU A 194 18.33 4.44 8.44
N ILE A 195 17.23 4.97 8.98
CA ILE A 195 17.05 5.40 10.36
C ILE A 195 15.69 4.96 10.89
N LYS A 196 15.58 4.78 12.21
CA LYS A 196 14.29 4.50 12.88
C LYS A 196 13.65 5.84 13.30
N SER A 197 12.32 5.90 13.24
CA SER A 197 11.54 7.03 13.78
C SER A 197 11.57 7.06 15.30
#